data_7582edc515ba6547d5514c068357fc0e
#
_entry.id   7582edc515ba6547d5514c068357fc0e
#
_cell.length_a   1.000
_cell.length_b   1.000
_cell.length_c   1.000
_cell.angle_alpha   90.00
_cell.angle_beta   90.00
_cell.angle_gamma   90.00
#
_symmetry.space_group_name_H-M   'P 1'
#
loop_
_entity.id
_entity.type
_entity.pdbx_description
1 polymer ?
#
loop_
_entity_poly.entity_id
_entity_poly.type
_entity_poly.pdbx_seq_one_letter_code
_entity_poly.pdbx_strand_id
1 'polypeptide(L)'
;MISHPLIDEYIELAESGKIKVNKERSLLFKIIKEKIYPRDDLYFHNELIEKYIQFTEKNFFPLAKYQKFLAPFIFLFRKEDGEPQFDEFLLTLARGGGKNGFMSSRDAFFISPLYPIRDYDVTITANSEKQGKVSFEEVYETVQRRGLEDHFYLTKMSITGRGNNSVFSYRTNNPKTMDSARDGCLEFDEIHQFENDSAVKIQRSGLGKIAHARTFYNGTNGHVREGFYDKMIEKSMKILNGELDEFRLFPFICKLDDPEEVDDMTNWPKANPMLDETTPYAKRLLARTKADYDDLELEPSGRQEFMTKRMNLPEADIEKDVTTREKLMAALRSPGIDLSGRSCVAGFDYASIRDFASVGLLFKNGDEFIWKQHSFARKQFLDMFKIKAPIREWQEQGLFTIVDGPSIDPRLLVDKLIQWRKLYNIEIVCADGFRMDLLKPLLEEADFEYEFLRNPGAIQSKVAPIIEDGFANERFIFENDKSMLWYTDNTFVKEDKDGNKRFLKKEPLRRKTDGFHAFIAALYKREIIQESTVGDFLDVIEDWEF
;
A
#
# COMPACT_ATOMS: atom_id res chain seq x y z
N MET A 1 33.49 1.21 -20.87
CA MET A 1 32.05 1.24 -21.18
C MET A 1 31.61 -0.18 -21.48
N ILE A 2 30.57 -0.66 -20.84
CA ILE A 2 29.99 -2.00 -21.08
C ILE A 2 28.67 -1.86 -21.82
N SER A 3 28.29 -2.86 -22.63
CA SER A 3 26.95 -2.96 -23.23
C SER A 3 26.63 -4.44 -23.46
N HIS A 4 25.37 -4.77 -23.72
CA HIS A 4 24.95 -6.12 -24.05
C HIS A 4 23.85 -6.09 -25.12
N PRO A 5 23.97 -6.90 -26.22
CA PRO A 5 23.04 -6.82 -27.36
C PRO A 5 21.55 -6.97 -26.98
N LEU A 6 21.22 -7.86 -26.05
CA LEU A 6 19.84 -8.07 -25.61
C LEU A 6 19.24 -6.86 -24.86
N ILE A 7 20.08 -6.07 -24.19
CA ILE A 7 19.66 -4.84 -23.53
C ILE A 7 19.45 -3.74 -24.56
N ASP A 8 20.43 -3.58 -25.46
CA ASP A 8 20.41 -2.55 -26.49
C ASP A 8 19.22 -2.75 -27.43
N GLU A 9 18.95 -3.99 -27.86
CA GLU A 9 17.79 -4.34 -28.70
C GLU A 9 16.46 -3.94 -28.03
N TYR A 10 16.28 -4.26 -26.75
CA TYR A 10 15.03 -3.95 -26.05
C TYR A 10 14.83 -2.45 -25.89
N ILE A 11 15.89 -1.71 -25.56
CA ILE A 11 15.86 -0.24 -25.46
C ILE A 11 15.57 0.38 -26.84
N GLU A 12 16.19 -0.10 -27.91
CA GLU A 12 15.95 0.40 -29.27
C GLU A 12 14.51 0.15 -29.72
N LEU A 13 13.93 -1.01 -29.41
CA LEU A 13 12.53 -1.30 -29.68
C LEU A 13 11.59 -0.34 -28.95
N ALA A 14 11.91 0.03 -27.72
CA ALA A 14 11.13 0.98 -26.94
C ALA A 14 11.28 2.41 -27.49
N GLU A 15 12.51 2.87 -27.76
CA GLU A 15 12.79 4.21 -28.26
C GLU A 15 12.24 4.44 -29.68
N SER A 16 12.21 3.38 -30.50
CA SER A 16 11.59 3.43 -31.82
C SER A 16 10.04 3.31 -31.79
N GLY A 17 9.44 3.13 -30.60
CA GLY A 17 8.00 3.00 -30.43
C GLY A 17 7.42 1.66 -30.90
N LYS A 18 8.26 0.67 -31.23
CA LYS A 18 7.83 -0.68 -31.62
C LYS A 18 7.25 -1.47 -30.45
N ILE A 19 7.66 -1.16 -29.22
CA ILE A 19 7.06 -1.65 -27.99
C ILE A 19 6.68 -0.46 -27.09
N LYS A 20 5.62 -0.63 -26.32
CA LYS A 20 5.15 0.41 -25.39
C LYS A 20 5.74 0.18 -24.00
N VAL A 21 6.35 1.22 -23.44
CA VAL A 21 6.92 1.21 -22.09
C VAL A 21 6.34 2.35 -21.25
N ASN A 22 6.23 2.13 -19.95
CA ASN A 22 5.79 3.11 -18.98
C ASN A 22 6.94 4.03 -18.53
N LYS A 23 6.61 5.06 -17.76
CA LYS A 23 7.58 6.06 -17.26
C LYS A 23 8.73 5.42 -16.48
N GLU A 24 8.44 4.45 -15.61
CA GLU A 24 9.45 3.78 -14.79
C GLU A 24 10.45 2.98 -15.61
N ARG A 25 10.01 2.28 -16.66
CA ARG A 25 10.95 1.59 -17.59
C ARG A 25 11.78 2.59 -18.39
N SER A 26 11.20 3.71 -18.82
CA SER A 26 11.95 4.76 -19.51
C SER A 26 13.03 5.38 -18.61
N LEU A 27 12.73 5.61 -17.33
CA LEU A 27 13.72 6.05 -16.34
C LEU A 27 14.80 4.99 -16.11
N LEU A 28 14.43 3.69 -16.06
CA LEU A 28 15.39 2.61 -15.94
C LEU A 28 16.37 2.59 -17.11
N PHE A 29 15.90 2.78 -18.35
CA PHE A 29 16.78 2.85 -19.52
C PHE A 29 17.77 4.01 -19.42
N LYS A 30 17.31 5.16 -18.92
CA LYS A 30 18.18 6.30 -18.65
C LYS A 30 19.26 5.95 -17.62
N ILE A 31 18.90 5.33 -16.50
CA ILE A 31 19.86 4.87 -15.47
C ILE A 31 20.85 3.87 -16.04
N ILE A 32 20.43 2.92 -16.88
CA ILE A 32 21.32 1.96 -17.52
C ILE A 32 22.36 2.69 -18.38
N LYS A 33 21.92 3.62 -19.24
CA LYS A 33 22.80 4.37 -20.12
C LYS A 33 23.76 5.32 -19.37
N GLU A 34 23.29 5.96 -18.31
CA GLU A 34 24.04 7.01 -17.60
C GLU A 34 24.89 6.46 -16.44
N LYS A 35 24.44 5.41 -15.73
CA LYS A 35 25.09 4.94 -14.51
C LYS A 35 25.68 3.52 -14.62
N ILE A 36 25.18 2.67 -15.54
CA ILE A 36 25.67 1.28 -15.65
C ILE A 36 26.65 1.14 -16.82
N TYR A 37 26.28 1.57 -18.02
CA TYR A 37 27.13 1.44 -19.21
C TYR A 37 28.50 2.13 -19.11
N PRO A 38 28.63 3.32 -18.48
CA PRO A 38 29.93 3.96 -18.32
C PRO A 38 30.91 3.23 -17.41
N ARG A 39 30.44 2.30 -16.58
CA ARG A 39 31.27 1.57 -15.61
C ARG A 39 32.19 0.58 -16.29
N ASP A 40 33.48 0.66 -16.01
CA ASP A 40 34.50 -0.25 -16.49
C ASP A 40 34.90 -1.32 -15.48
N ASP A 41 34.46 -1.18 -14.23
CA ASP A 41 34.60 -2.14 -13.12
C ASP A 41 33.58 -3.28 -13.17
N LEU A 42 32.64 -3.25 -14.11
CA LEU A 42 31.61 -4.28 -14.32
C LEU A 42 31.90 -5.13 -15.57
N TYR A 43 31.28 -6.33 -15.59
CA TYR A 43 31.26 -7.17 -16.81
C TYR A 43 30.02 -8.06 -16.84
N PHE A 44 29.47 -8.29 -18.03
CA PHE A 44 28.46 -9.30 -18.29
C PHE A 44 29.10 -10.67 -18.44
N HIS A 45 28.65 -11.67 -17.68
CA HIS A 45 29.12 -13.03 -17.79
C HIS A 45 28.38 -13.75 -18.94
N ASN A 46 28.76 -13.46 -20.19
CA ASN A 46 28.05 -13.89 -21.38
C ASN A 46 27.79 -15.41 -21.43
N GLU A 47 28.75 -16.23 -21.01
CA GLU A 47 28.58 -17.68 -20.96
C GLU A 47 27.41 -18.11 -20.04
N LEU A 48 27.26 -17.52 -18.86
CA LEU A 48 26.13 -17.81 -17.96
C LEU A 48 24.81 -17.30 -18.54
N ILE A 49 24.81 -16.12 -19.17
CA ILE A 49 23.64 -15.56 -19.84
C ILE A 49 23.16 -16.51 -20.95
N GLU A 50 24.05 -16.93 -21.80
CA GLU A 50 23.75 -17.86 -22.91
C GLU A 50 23.27 -19.22 -22.39
N LYS A 51 23.95 -19.80 -21.41
CA LYS A 51 23.54 -21.05 -20.76
C LYS A 51 22.15 -20.97 -20.17
N TYR A 52 21.83 -19.86 -19.45
CA TYR A 52 20.53 -19.64 -18.88
C TYR A 52 19.42 -19.54 -19.93
N ILE A 53 19.64 -18.73 -20.97
CA ILE A 53 18.67 -18.57 -22.07
C ILE A 53 18.44 -19.91 -22.77
N GLN A 54 19.52 -20.62 -23.17
CA GLN A 54 19.42 -21.92 -23.84
C GLN A 54 18.73 -22.96 -22.96
N PHE A 55 19.06 -23.02 -21.66
CA PHE A 55 18.41 -23.92 -20.70
C PHE A 55 16.91 -23.66 -20.62
N THR A 56 16.53 -22.39 -20.48
CA THR A 56 15.13 -21.98 -20.37
C THR A 56 14.37 -22.29 -21.65
N GLU A 57 14.87 -21.86 -22.80
CA GLU A 57 14.17 -22.04 -24.08
C GLU A 57 14.08 -23.51 -24.51
N LYS A 58 15.06 -24.34 -24.11
CA LYS A 58 15.02 -25.77 -24.35
C LYS A 58 14.01 -26.51 -23.47
N ASN A 59 13.95 -26.19 -22.20
CA ASN A 59 13.23 -27.01 -21.22
C ASN A 59 11.87 -26.44 -20.80
N PHE A 60 11.72 -25.14 -20.78
CA PHE A 60 10.51 -24.45 -20.32
C PHE A 60 9.73 -23.81 -21.49
N PHE A 61 10.14 -22.63 -21.94
CA PHE A 61 9.45 -21.84 -22.96
C PHE A 61 10.41 -20.84 -23.63
N PRO A 62 10.06 -20.34 -24.82
CA PRO A 62 10.79 -19.23 -25.43
C PRO A 62 10.66 -17.97 -24.57
N LEU A 63 11.78 -17.35 -24.21
CA LEU A 63 11.80 -16.13 -23.42
C LEU A 63 11.21 -14.95 -24.22
N ALA A 64 10.34 -14.20 -23.56
CA ALA A 64 9.83 -12.92 -24.06
C ALA A 64 10.95 -11.86 -24.13
N LYS A 65 10.78 -10.83 -24.97
CA LYS A 65 11.78 -9.76 -25.14
C LYS A 65 12.21 -9.13 -23.81
N TYR A 66 11.24 -8.83 -22.92
CA TYR A 66 11.56 -8.25 -21.62
C TYR A 66 12.33 -9.23 -20.71
N GLN A 67 12.08 -10.54 -20.80
CA GLN A 67 12.80 -11.56 -20.04
C GLN A 67 14.25 -11.70 -20.55
N LYS A 68 14.46 -11.62 -21.88
CA LYS A 68 15.78 -11.55 -22.49
C LYS A 68 16.54 -10.28 -22.10
N PHE A 69 15.84 -9.14 -21.97
CA PHE A 69 16.40 -7.90 -21.44
C PHE A 69 16.86 -8.02 -19.99
N LEU A 70 16.12 -8.75 -19.15
CA LEU A 70 16.44 -8.92 -17.73
C LEU A 70 17.60 -9.90 -17.48
N ALA A 71 17.75 -10.92 -18.32
CA ALA A 71 18.74 -11.98 -18.12
C ALA A 71 20.19 -11.48 -17.96
N PRO A 72 20.71 -10.53 -18.75
CA PRO A 72 22.06 -10.00 -18.58
C PRO A 72 22.29 -9.36 -17.20
N PHE A 73 21.31 -8.67 -16.63
CA PHE A 73 21.46 -8.02 -15.32
C PHE A 73 21.57 -9.01 -14.17
N ILE A 74 20.98 -10.21 -14.31
CA ILE A 74 21.14 -11.30 -13.34
C ILE A 74 22.60 -11.77 -13.28
N PHE A 75 23.32 -11.68 -14.40
CA PHE A 75 24.71 -12.11 -14.54
C PHE A 75 25.67 -10.96 -14.85
N LEU A 76 25.37 -9.77 -14.31
CA LEU A 76 26.26 -8.62 -14.31
C LEU A 76 27.07 -8.63 -13.01
N PHE A 77 28.40 -8.72 -13.12
CA PHE A 77 29.31 -8.88 -11.99
C PHE A 77 30.29 -7.72 -11.87
N ARG A 78 30.75 -7.49 -10.65
CA ARG A 78 31.87 -6.60 -10.36
C ARG A 78 33.18 -7.33 -10.58
N LYS A 79 34.17 -6.66 -11.17
CA LYS A 79 35.51 -7.23 -11.43
C LYS A 79 36.34 -7.37 -10.16
N GLU A 80 36.09 -6.53 -9.16
CA GLU A 80 36.84 -6.45 -7.92
C GLU A 80 36.70 -7.71 -7.07
N ASP A 81 35.47 -8.17 -6.86
CA ASP A 81 35.14 -9.27 -5.95
C ASP A 81 34.45 -10.46 -6.63
N GLY A 82 34.10 -10.32 -7.89
CA GLY A 82 33.38 -11.35 -8.65
C GLY A 82 31.91 -11.53 -8.22
N GLU A 83 31.40 -10.65 -7.37
CA GLU A 83 30.02 -10.72 -6.88
C GLU A 83 29.04 -9.98 -7.81
N PRO A 84 27.73 -10.30 -7.81
CA PRO A 84 26.74 -9.61 -8.63
C PRO A 84 26.68 -8.12 -8.33
N GLN A 85 26.56 -7.30 -9.38
CA GLN A 85 26.26 -5.88 -9.22
C GLN A 85 24.89 -5.67 -8.61
N PHE A 86 23.91 -6.46 -9.06
CA PHE A 86 22.55 -6.48 -8.51
C PHE A 86 22.34 -7.78 -7.74
N ASP A 87 22.17 -7.64 -6.42
CA ASP A 87 21.82 -8.73 -5.53
C ASP A 87 20.34 -8.69 -5.11
N GLU A 88 19.62 -7.63 -5.50
CA GLU A 88 18.18 -7.48 -5.32
C GLU A 88 17.50 -7.16 -6.65
N PHE A 89 16.37 -7.80 -6.93
CA PHE A 89 15.55 -7.53 -8.12
C PHE A 89 14.10 -7.33 -7.70
N LEU A 90 13.47 -6.24 -8.15
CA LEU A 90 12.03 -6.04 -8.05
C LEU A 90 11.39 -6.21 -9.42
N LEU A 91 10.54 -7.23 -9.57
CA LEU A 91 9.78 -7.49 -10.78
C LEU A 91 8.29 -7.31 -10.48
N THR A 92 7.71 -6.23 -10.96
CA THR A 92 6.29 -5.96 -10.81
C THR A 92 5.66 -5.77 -12.17
N LEU A 93 4.74 -6.69 -12.48
CA LEU A 93 3.98 -6.72 -13.74
C LEU A 93 2.56 -7.20 -13.47
N ALA A 94 1.68 -6.88 -14.39
CA ALA A 94 0.30 -7.34 -14.36
C ALA A 94 0.17 -8.87 -14.40
N ARG A 95 -1.00 -9.36 -14.01
CA ARG A 95 -1.33 -10.80 -14.03
C ARG A 95 -1.19 -11.38 -15.44
N GLY A 96 -0.59 -12.57 -15.55
CA GLY A 96 -0.33 -13.21 -16.84
C GLY A 96 0.95 -12.70 -17.53
N GLY A 97 1.71 -11.81 -16.92
CA GLY A 97 2.95 -11.29 -17.48
C GLY A 97 4.11 -12.28 -17.55
N GLY A 98 3.94 -13.54 -17.10
CA GLY A 98 4.98 -14.57 -17.19
C GLY A 98 5.99 -14.57 -16.03
N LYS A 99 5.65 -13.93 -14.89
CA LYS A 99 6.53 -13.90 -13.70
C LYS A 99 6.88 -15.29 -13.19
N ASN A 100 5.88 -16.14 -12.94
CA ASN A 100 6.08 -17.47 -12.36
C ASN A 100 6.97 -18.35 -13.25
N GLY A 101 6.67 -18.43 -14.55
CA GLY A 101 7.52 -19.19 -15.47
C GLY A 101 8.96 -18.68 -15.52
N PHE A 102 9.16 -17.35 -15.52
CA PHE A 102 10.49 -16.75 -15.46
C PHE A 102 11.23 -17.08 -14.15
N MET A 103 10.53 -17.06 -13.02
CA MET A 103 11.03 -17.49 -11.72
C MET A 103 11.38 -18.98 -11.74
N SER A 104 10.43 -19.85 -12.10
CA SER A 104 10.63 -21.31 -12.15
C SER A 104 11.82 -21.72 -13.02
N SER A 105 11.98 -21.13 -14.20
CA SER A 105 13.10 -21.44 -15.10
C SER A 105 14.46 -21.00 -14.55
N ARG A 106 14.49 -19.85 -13.85
CA ARG A 106 15.69 -19.33 -13.19
C ARG A 106 16.10 -20.18 -12.00
N ASP A 107 15.13 -20.56 -11.17
CA ASP A 107 15.36 -21.40 -10.00
C ASP A 107 15.87 -22.78 -10.40
N ALA A 108 15.28 -23.38 -11.44
CA ALA A 108 15.76 -24.63 -12.02
C ALA A 108 17.18 -24.51 -12.58
N PHE A 109 17.51 -23.38 -13.21
CA PHE A 109 18.86 -23.13 -13.71
C PHE A 109 19.87 -23.05 -12.57
N PHE A 110 19.57 -22.33 -11.50
CA PHE A 110 20.47 -22.16 -10.35
C PHE A 110 20.79 -23.48 -9.64
N ILE A 111 19.85 -24.40 -9.56
CA ILE A 111 20.10 -25.73 -8.99
C ILE A 111 20.62 -26.74 -10.02
N SER A 112 20.77 -26.37 -11.31
CA SER A 112 21.25 -27.24 -12.35
C SER A 112 22.78 -27.35 -12.35
N PRO A 113 23.37 -28.42 -12.98
CA PRO A 113 24.81 -28.51 -13.12
C PRO A 113 25.42 -27.43 -14.03
N LEU A 114 24.59 -26.61 -14.68
CA LEU A 114 25.08 -25.51 -15.55
C LEU A 114 25.46 -24.26 -14.73
N TYR A 115 24.96 -24.13 -13.52
CA TYR A 115 25.33 -23.05 -12.62
C TYR A 115 26.53 -23.46 -11.74
N PRO A 116 27.61 -22.68 -11.71
CA PRO A 116 28.91 -23.15 -11.19
C PRO A 116 29.01 -23.15 -9.66
N ILE A 117 28.09 -22.51 -8.94
CA ILE A 117 28.18 -22.41 -7.49
C ILE A 117 27.56 -23.65 -6.86
N ARG A 118 28.29 -24.29 -5.94
CA ARG A 118 27.80 -25.43 -5.16
C ARG A 118 27.01 -24.98 -3.96
N ASP A 119 26.09 -25.85 -3.52
CA ASP A 119 25.23 -25.60 -2.35
C ASP A 119 24.47 -24.25 -2.45
N TYR A 120 24.11 -23.88 -3.69
CA TYR A 120 23.38 -22.65 -3.99
C TYR A 120 21.88 -22.92 -3.85
N ASP A 121 21.43 -23.02 -2.60
CA ASP A 121 20.04 -23.32 -2.32
C ASP A 121 19.12 -22.18 -2.76
N VAL A 122 17.95 -22.56 -3.26
CA VAL A 122 16.91 -21.63 -3.73
C VAL A 122 15.66 -21.84 -2.92
N THR A 123 15.17 -20.79 -2.28
CA THR A 123 13.96 -20.84 -1.47
C THR A 123 12.91 -19.85 -1.97
N ILE A 124 11.70 -20.35 -2.32
CA ILE A 124 10.54 -19.51 -2.59
C ILE A 124 9.79 -19.28 -1.27
N THR A 125 9.45 -18.02 -1.00
CA THR A 125 8.58 -17.63 0.11
C THR A 125 7.35 -16.90 -0.42
N ALA A 126 6.16 -17.42 -0.11
CA ALA A 126 4.88 -16.83 -0.47
C ALA A 126 3.96 -16.72 0.75
N ASN A 127 2.87 -15.95 0.61
CA ASN A 127 1.93 -15.74 1.71
C ASN A 127 1.15 -17.02 2.09
N SER A 128 1.00 -17.96 1.16
CA SER A 128 0.40 -19.27 1.40
C SER A 128 1.23 -20.40 0.79
N GLU A 129 1.13 -21.58 1.36
CA GLU A 129 1.80 -22.80 0.83
C GLU A 129 1.38 -23.08 -0.62
N LYS A 130 0.11 -22.90 -0.95
CA LYS A 130 -0.43 -23.10 -2.30
C LYS A 130 0.25 -22.19 -3.32
N GLN A 131 0.51 -20.94 -2.96
CA GLN A 131 1.21 -20.00 -3.86
C GLN A 131 2.67 -20.40 -4.05
N GLY A 132 3.41 -20.71 -2.97
CA GLY A 132 4.80 -21.14 -3.07
C GLY A 132 4.99 -22.44 -3.86
N LYS A 133 4.00 -23.33 -3.83
CA LYS A 133 4.01 -24.58 -4.61
C LYS A 133 3.90 -24.38 -6.12
N VAL A 134 3.27 -23.33 -6.60
CA VAL A 134 3.01 -23.17 -8.06
C VAL A 134 4.30 -23.24 -8.86
N SER A 135 5.30 -22.45 -8.50
CA SER A 135 6.58 -22.45 -9.20
C SER A 135 7.40 -23.70 -8.90
N PHE A 136 7.30 -24.24 -7.70
CA PHE A 136 7.93 -25.51 -7.35
C PHE A 136 7.39 -26.67 -8.21
N GLU A 137 6.08 -26.80 -8.33
CA GLU A 137 5.41 -27.83 -9.13
C GLU A 137 5.74 -27.66 -10.62
N GLU A 138 5.84 -26.44 -11.15
CA GLU A 138 6.25 -26.20 -12.54
C GLU A 138 7.66 -26.74 -12.81
N VAL A 139 8.60 -26.53 -11.89
CA VAL A 139 9.97 -27.11 -12.02
C VAL A 139 9.91 -28.63 -11.92
N TYR A 140 9.18 -29.16 -10.92
CA TYR A 140 9.04 -30.60 -10.70
C TYR A 140 8.48 -31.31 -11.93
N GLU A 141 7.36 -30.84 -12.46
CA GLU A 141 6.74 -31.39 -13.67
C GLU A 141 7.62 -31.22 -14.91
N THR A 142 8.36 -30.13 -15.01
CA THR A 142 9.28 -29.91 -16.13
C THR A 142 10.44 -30.90 -16.12
N VAL A 143 11.01 -31.17 -14.94
CA VAL A 143 12.07 -32.19 -14.79
C VAL A 143 11.54 -33.56 -15.24
N GLN A 144 10.35 -33.98 -14.80
CA GLN A 144 9.73 -35.24 -15.20
C GLN A 144 9.42 -35.28 -16.71
N ARG A 145 8.74 -34.27 -17.22
CA ARG A 145 8.33 -34.19 -18.63
C ARG A 145 9.50 -34.19 -19.61
N ARG A 146 10.64 -33.64 -19.19
CA ARG A 146 11.86 -33.53 -20.01
C ARG A 146 12.84 -34.68 -19.80
N GLY A 147 12.59 -35.60 -18.86
CA GLY A 147 13.46 -36.73 -18.54
C GLY A 147 14.79 -36.26 -17.97
N LEU A 148 14.76 -35.30 -17.02
CA LEU A 148 15.96 -34.71 -16.43
C LEU A 148 16.30 -35.30 -15.04
N GLU A 149 15.69 -36.41 -14.64
CA GLU A 149 15.88 -37.06 -13.35
C GLU A 149 17.32 -37.50 -13.07
N ASP A 150 18.12 -37.74 -14.11
CA ASP A 150 19.55 -38.00 -13.96
C ASP A 150 20.32 -36.78 -13.40
N HIS A 151 19.81 -35.58 -13.59
CA HIS A 151 20.40 -34.34 -13.12
C HIS A 151 19.74 -33.79 -11.84
N PHE A 152 18.52 -34.25 -11.49
CA PHE A 152 17.77 -33.78 -10.35
C PHE A 152 17.19 -34.93 -9.53
N TYR A 153 17.27 -34.80 -8.22
CA TYR A 153 16.57 -35.70 -7.28
C TYR A 153 15.28 -35.03 -6.79
N LEU A 154 14.15 -35.68 -7.06
CA LEU A 154 12.83 -35.14 -6.79
C LEU A 154 12.23 -35.70 -5.51
N THR A 155 11.76 -34.83 -4.61
CA THR A 155 10.88 -35.20 -3.50
C THR A 155 9.64 -34.30 -3.53
N LYS A 156 8.64 -34.58 -2.69
CA LYS A 156 7.43 -33.75 -2.60
C LYS A 156 7.70 -32.35 -2.03
N MET A 157 8.82 -32.13 -1.35
CA MET A 157 9.13 -30.90 -0.63
C MET A 157 10.40 -30.21 -1.14
N SER A 158 11.21 -30.90 -1.96
CA SER A 158 12.47 -30.37 -2.44
C SER A 158 12.88 -31.00 -3.76
N ILE A 159 13.63 -30.24 -4.56
CA ILE A 159 14.30 -30.68 -5.77
C ILE A 159 15.79 -30.42 -5.57
N THR A 160 16.61 -31.46 -5.64
CA THR A 160 18.06 -31.35 -5.44
C THR A 160 18.79 -31.52 -6.76
N GLY A 161 19.58 -30.52 -7.14
CA GLY A 161 20.49 -30.63 -8.29
C GLY A 161 21.69 -31.51 -7.98
N ARG A 162 21.86 -32.62 -8.74
CA ARG A 162 22.93 -33.59 -8.49
C ARG A 162 24.32 -33.04 -8.84
N GLY A 163 24.39 -32.05 -9.75
CA GLY A 163 25.68 -31.53 -10.23
C GLY A 163 26.33 -30.52 -9.26
N ASN A 164 25.55 -29.68 -8.64
CA ASN A 164 26.05 -28.64 -7.74
C ASN A 164 25.54 -28.75 -6.28
N ASN A 165 24.81 -29.83 -5.98
CA ASN A 165 24.25 -30.12 -4.64
C ASN A 165 23.30 -29.04 -4.08
N SER A 166 22.70 -28.23 -4.95
CA SER A 166 21.79 -27.15 -4.57
C SER A 166 20.37 -27.66 -4.42
N VAL A 167 19.64 -27.14 -3.45
CA VAL A 167 18.27 -27.55 -3.12
C VAL A 167 17.29 -26.45 -3.43
N PHE A 168 16.23 -26.77 -4.16
CA PHE A 168 15.09 -25.89 -4.38
C PHE A 168 13.91 -26.32 -3.49
N SER A 169 13.39 -25.37 -2.74
CA SER A 169 12.27 -25.60 -1.80
C SER A 169 11.36 -24.38 -1.70
N TYR A 170 10.20 -24.56 -1.03
CA TYR A 170 9.26 -23.47 -0.80
C TYR A 170 8.90 -23.35 0.69
N ARG A 171 8.51 -22.14 1.12
CA ARG A 171 8.12 -21.81 2.50
C ARG A 171 6.94 -20.82 2.51
N THR A 172 6.24 -20.78 3.63
CA THR A 172 5.23 -19.74 3.89
C THR A 172 5.86 -18.54 4.58
N ASN A 173 5.27 -17.36 4.39
CA ASN A 173 5.69 -16.10 5.00
C ASN A 173 5.35 -16.06 6.51
N ASN A 174 5.98 -16.95 7.31
CA ASN A 174 5.80 -17.00 8.75
C ASN A 174 7.14 -16.82 9.48
N PRO A 175 7.42 -15.62 10.05
CA PRO A 175 8.69 -15.32 10.71
C PRO A 175 9.10 -16.28 11.83
N LYS A 176 8.11 -16.93 12.47
CA LYS A 176 8.38 -17.83 13.62
C LYS A 176 8.98 -19.19 13.22
N THR A 177 8.88 -19.55 11.94
CA THR A 177 9.36 -20.84 11.42
C THR A 177 10.59 -20.69 10.52
N MET A 178 11.12 -19.48 10.42
CA MET A 178 12.26 -19.15 9.56
C MET A 178 13.54 -19.14 10.39
N ASP A 179 14.28 -20.24 10.35
CA ASP A 179 15.66 -20.25 10.78
C ASP A 179 16.58 -19.71 9.67
N SER A 180 17.72 -19.16 10.06
CA SER A 180 18.74 -18.62 9.15
C SER A 180 19.31 -19.76 8.28
N ALA A 181 18.73 -19.98 7.11
CA ALA A 181 19.25 -20.88 6.11
C ALA A 181 20.51 -20.29 5.42
N ARG A 182 21.19 -21.12 4.64
CA ARG A 182 22.34 -20.69 3.84
C ARG A 182 21.93 -20.64 2.36
N ASP A 183 20.85 -19.88 2.09
CA ASP A 183 20.34 -19.78 0.72
C ASP A 183 21.33 -18.98 -0.17
N GLY A 184 21.50 -19.43 -1.40
CA GLY A 184 22.11 -18.65 -2.47
C GLY A 184 21.12 -17.73 -3.17
N CYS A 185 19.84 -18.15 -3.23
CA CYS A 185 18.78 -17.36 -3.85
C CYS A 185 17.50 -17.38 -3.01
N LEU A 186 16.95 -16.20 -2.76
CA LEU A 186 15.65 -16.03 -2.15
C LEU A 186 14.66 -15.45 -3.15
N GLU A 187 13.53 -16.12 -3.31
CA GLU A 187 12.41 -15.68 -4.12
C GLU A 187 11.24 -15.33 -3.20
N PHE A 188 10.82 -14.07 -3.21
CA PHE A 188 9.61 -13.62 -2.53
C PHE A 188 8.52 -13.40 -3.57
N ASP A 189 7.49 -14.26 -3.54
CA ASP A 189 6.39 -14.19 -4.50
C ASP A 189 5.18 -13.48 -3.92
N GLU A 190 4.45 -12.75 -4.79
CA GLU A 190 3.26 -11.97 -4.44
C GLU A 190 3.49 -11.02 -3.24
N ILE A 191 4.63 -10.29 -3.26
CA ILE A 191 5.06 -9.40 -2.16
C ILE A 191 4.05 -8.30 -1.81
N HIS A 192 3.09 -8.01 -2.69
CA HIS A 192 2.00 -7.08 -2.41
C HIS A 192 1.04 -7.56 -1.31
N GLN A 193 1.12 -8.85 -0.92
CA GLN A 193 0.36 -9.42 0.20
C GLN A 193 1.13 -9.37 1.52
N PHE A 194 2.40 -8.93 1.51
CA PHE A 194 3.23 -8.88 2.71
C PHE A 194 2.97 -7.58 3.48
N GLU A 195 2.35 -7.71 4.65
CA GLU A 195 2.05 -6.56 5.51
C GLU A 195 3.31 -5.85 6.01
N ASN A 196 4.40 -6.59 6.21
CA ASN A 196 5.67 -6.08 6.71
C ASN A 196 6.88 -6.85 6.16
N ASP A 197 8.08 -6.37 6.47
CA ASP A 197 9.35 -6.90 6.01
C ASP A 197 10.04 -7.89 6.97
N SER A 198 9.35 -8.33 8.03
CA SER A 198 9.97 -9.14 9.09
C SER A 198 10.53 -10.46 8.58
N ALA A 199 9.73 -11.23 7.84
CA ALA A 199 10.16 -12.50 7.26
C ALA A 199 11.27 -12.31 6.21
N VAL A 200 11.17 -11.26 5.41
CA VAL A 200 12.19 -10.90 4.41
C VAL A 200 13.53 -10.60 5.09
N LYS A 201 13.52 -9.81 6.16
CA LYS A 201 14.75 -9.46 6.92
C LYS A 201 15.41 -10.68 7.56
N ILE A 202 14.60 -11.58 8.14
CA ILE A 202 15.11 -12.81 8.77
C ILE A 202 15.82 -13.68 7.72
N GLN A 203 15.17 -13.96 6.59
CA GLN A 203 15.77 -14.81 5.55
C GLN A 203 16.99 -14.14 4.91
N ARG A 204 16.92 -12.85 4.59
CA ARG A 204 18.06 -12.11 4.03
C ARG A 204 19.26 -12.02 4.97
N SER A 205 19.06 -12.09 6.29
CA SER A 205 20.17 -12.14 7.25
C SER A 205 21.05 -13.39 7.11
N GLY A 206 20.54 -14.43 6.47
CA GLY A 206 21.27 -15.66 6.12
C GLY A 206 22.12 -15.56 4.86
N LEU A 207 21.86 -14.58 3.99
CA LEU A 207 22.60 -14.38 2.74
C LEU A 207 24.05 -13.93 2.97
N GLY A 208 24.88 -14.09 1.95
CA GLY A 208 26.30 -13.72 2.00
C GLY A 208 27.23 -14.82 2.54
N LYS A 209 26.68 -15.98 2.91
CA LYS A 209 27.48 -17.20 3.22
C LYS A 209 27.81 -18.01 1.96
N ILE A 210 27.03 -17.82 0.92
CA ILE A 210 27.20 -18.42 -0.39
C ILE A 210 27.53 -17.30 -1.39
N ALA A 211 28.48 -17.55 -2.28
CA ALA A 211 28.84 -16.60 -3.32
C ALA A 211 27.67 -16.35 -4.29
N HIS A 212 27.63 -15.17 -4.88
CA HIS A 212 26.61 -14.76 -5.85
C HIS A 212 25.18 -14.74 -5.26
N ALA A 213 25.03 -14.52 -3.96
CA ALA A 213 23.73 -14.51 -3.32
C ALA A 213 22.78 -13.44 -3.90
N ARG A 214 21.50 -13.80 -4.10
CA ARG A 214 20.49 -12.93 -4.73
C ARG A 214 19.15 -13.01 -4.03
N THR A 215 18.37 -11.95 -4.19
CA THR A 215 16.97 -11.86 -3.74
C THR A 215 16.11 -11.32 -4.87
N PHE A 216 15.03 -12.01 -5.19
CA PHE A 216 14.03 -11.56 -6.15
C PHE A 216 12.72 -11.28 -5.44
N TYR A 217 12.12 -10.14 -5.73
CA TYR A 217 10.83 -9.70 -5.23
C TYR A 217 9.86 -9.67 -6.40
N ASN A 218 8.92 -10.60 -6.42
CA ASN A 218 7.96 -10.74 -7.50
C ASN A 218 6.58 -10.32 -7.02
N GLY A 219 5.84 -9.58 -7.83
CA GLY A 219 4.49 -9.16 -7.46
C GLY A 219 3.73 -8.48 -8.56
N THR A 220 2.47 -8.29 -8.27
CA THR A 220 1.54 -7.39 -8.95
C THR A 220 1.16 -6.32 -7.95
N ASN A 221 0.73 -5.16 -8.36
CA ASN A 221 0.19 -4.19 -7.40
C ASN A 221 -1.07 -4.78 -6.71
N GLY A 222 -1.29 -4.42 -5.47
CA GLY A 222 -2.36 -4.99 -4.64
C GLY A 222 -3.09 -3.91 -3.85
N HIS A 223 -3.97 -4.35 -2.94
CA HIS A 223 -4.77 -3.46 -2.10
C HIS A 223 -4.11 -3.13 -0.74
N VAL A 224 -3.07 -3.90 -0.34
CA VAL A 224 -2.31 -3.61 0.88
C VAL A 224 -1.48 -2.36 0.64
N ARG A 225 -1.77 -1.29 1.38
CA ARG A 225 -1.03 -0.03 1.34
C ARG A 225 -0.09 0.07 2.54
N GLU A 226 0.99 0.84 2.37
CA GLU A 226 2.06 1.00 3.37
C GLU A 226 2.75 -0.31 3.78
N GLY A 227 2.51 -1.39 3.02
CA GLY A 227 3.13 -2.69 3.20
C GLY A 227 4.56 -2.76 2.66
N PHE A 228 5.07 -3.99 2.58
CA PHE A 228 6.43 -4.21 2.06
C PHE A 228 6.58 -3.79 0.59
N TYR A 229 5.54 -4.04 -0.23
CA TYR A 229 5.54 -3.64 -1.65
C TYR A 229 5.73 -2.14 -1.83
N ASP A 230 4.98 -1.31 -1.10
CA ASP A 230 5.06 0.15 -1.22
C ASP A 230 6.45 0.68 -0.84
N LYS A 231 7.10 0.08 0.17
CA LYS A 231 8.48 0.41 0.54
C LYS A 231 9.47 0.07 -0.58
N MET A 232 9.25 -1.06 -1.27
CA MET A 232 10.10 -1.46 -2.40
C MET A 232 9.90 -0.54 -3.60
N ILE A 233 8.67 -0.08 -3.87
CA ILE A 233 8.38 0.93 -4.89
C ILE A 233 9.06 2.26 -4.53
N GLU A 234 8.94 2.74 -3.27
CA GLU A 234 9.60 3.98 -2.83
C GLU A 234 11.13 3.90 -3.01
N LYS A 235 11.76 2.80 -2.58
CA LYS A 235 13.20 2.55 -2.79
C LYS A 235 13.56 2.57 -4.28
N SER A 236 12.73 1.93 -5.11
CA SER A 236 12.91 1.87 -6.56
C SER A 236 12.81 3.24 -7.22
N MET A 237 11.85 4.06 -6.81
CA MET A 237 11.69 5.41 -7.36
C MET A 237 12.87 6.31 -7.04
N LYS A 238 13.48 6.21 -5.86
CA LYS A 238 14.74 6.93 -5.54
C LYS A 238 15.87 6.55 -6.48
N ILE A 239 16.00 5.26 -6.84
CA ILE A 239 16.97 4.79 -7.83
C ILE A 239 16.65 5.37 -9.21
N LEU A 240 15.41 5.23 -9.66
CA LEU A 240 14.97 5.65 -10.99
C LEU A 240 15.04 7.17 -11.20
N ASN A 241 14.85 7.95 -10.14
CA ASN A 241 15.02 9.40 -10.15
C ASN A 241 16.49 9.84 -10.08
N GLY A 242 17.43 8.90 -9.92
CA GLY A 242 18.84 9.20 -9.84
C GLY A 242 19.32 9.77 -8.49
N GLU A 243 18.49 9.67 -7.45
CA GLU A 243 18.80 10.16 -6.10
C GLU A 243 19.90 9.35 -5.38
N LEU A 244 20.20 8.15 -5.88
CA LEU A 244 21.22 7.26 -5.32
C LEU A 244 22.34 7.04 -6.36
N ASP A 245 23.58 7.23 -5.95
CA ASP A 245 24.74 6.97 -6.81
C ASP A 245 25.12 5.49 -6.85
N GLU A 246 25.01 4.82 -5.71
CA GLU A 246 25.23 3.37 -5.61
C GLU A 246 23.96 2.65 -5.20
N PHE A 247 23.62 1.58 -5.92
CA PHE A 247 22.44 0.78 -5.66
C PHE A 247 22.65 -0.67 -6.09
N ARG A 248 22.04 -1.59 -5.34
CA ARG A 248 22.07 -3.04 -5.61
C ARG A 248 20.72 -3.61 -6.04
N LEU A 249 19.65 -2.82 -5.92
CA LEU A 249 18.31 -3.19 -6.35
C LEU A 249 18.14 -2.85 -7.84
N PHE A 250 17.75 -3.84 -8.65
CA PHE A 250 17.32 -3.64 -10.04
C PHE A 250 15.78 -3.55 -10.08
N PRO A 251 15.19 -2.37 -10.34
CA PRO A 251 13.74 -2.20 -10.36
C PRO A 251 13.19 -2.35 -11.78
N PHE A 252 12.37 -3.37 -12.02
CA PHE A 252 11.61 -3.53 -13.25
C PHE A 252 10.12 -3.43 -12.98
N ILE A 253 9.56 -2.25 -13.23
CA ILE A 253 8.20 -1.88 -12.87
C ILE A 253 7.38 -1.66 -14.14
N CYS A 254 6.31 -2.45 -14.30
CA CYS A 254 5.37 -2.36 -15.42
C CYS A 254 3.98 -2.03 -14.88
N LYS A 255 3.40 -0.91 -15.31
CA LYS A 255 2.05 -0.47 -14.99
C LYS A 255 1.58 0.53 -16.05
N LEU A 256 0.30 0.84 -16.11
CA LEU A 256 -0.13 2.04 -16.83
C LEU A 256 0.42 3.30 -16.14
N ASP A 257 0.64 4.35 -16.90
CA ASP A 257 1.09 5.64 -16.36
C ASP A 257 -0.09 6.42 -15.77
N ASP A 258 -1.24 6.37 -16.44
CA ASP A 258 -2.47 7.05 -16.05
C ASP A 258 -3.68 6.12 -16.21
N PRO A 259 -4.74 6.24 -15.37
CA PRO A 259 -5.92 5.39 -15.46
C PRO A 259 -6.67 5.51 -16.80
N GLU A 260 -6.66 6.68 -17.44
CA GLU A 260 -7.34 6.93 -18.72
C GLU A 260 -6.70 6.16 -19.89
N GLU A 261 -5.44 5.75 -19.76
CA GLU A 261 -4.74 4.96 -20.78
C GLU A 261 -5.36 3.58 -21.01
N VAL A 262 -6.20 3.10 -20.09
CA VAL A 262 -6.83 1.78 -20.17
C VAL A 262 -7.75 1.65 -21.38
N ASP A 263 -8.36 2.74 -21.83
CA ASP A 263 -9.31 2.75 -22.93
C ASP A 263 -8.64 2.58 -24.31
N ASP A 264 -7.32 2.75 -24.38
CA ASP A 264 -6.51 2.43 -25.55
C ASP A 264 -5.67 1.17 -25.29
N MET A 265 -6.11 0.03 -25.83
CA MET A 265 -5.45 -1.27 -25.69
C MET A 265 -3.98 -1.27 -26.14
N THR A 266 -3.56 -0.31 -26.98
CA THR A 266 -2.14 -0.18 -27.38
C THR A 266 -1.23 0.22 -26.22
N ASN A 267 -1.79 0.72 -25.11
CA ASN A 267 -1.06 1.06 -23.88
C ASN A 267 -0.93 -0.13 -22.90
N TRP A 268 -1.74 -1.18 -23.03
CA TRP A 268 -1.72 -2.33 -22.10
C TRP A 268 -0.35 -3.01 -21.96
N PRO A 269 0.53 -3.05 -22.99
CA PRO A 269 1.90 -3.54 -22.83
C PRO A 269 2.74 -2.75 -21.82
N LYS A 270 2.37 -1.51 -21.47
CA LYS A 270 3.00 -0.77 -20.38
C LYS A 270 2.86 -1.52 -19.05
N ALA A 271 1.72 -2.15 -18.80
CA ALA A 271 1.46 -2.94 -17.61
C ALA A 271 1.88 -4.41 -17.76
N ASN A 272 1.80 -4.93 -18.97
CA ASN A 272 2.09 -6.34 -19.26
C ASN A 272 2.88 -6.50 -20.56
N PRO A 273 4.23 -6.52 -20.49
CA PRO A 273 5.07 -6.64 -21.68
C PRO A 273 4.86 -7.93 -22.48
N MET A 274 4.21 -8.96 -21.91
CA MET A 274 3.87 -10.18 -22.64
C MET A 274 2.89 -9.91 -23.78
N LEU A 275 2.10 -8.83 -23.70
CA LEU A 275 1.14 -8.45 -24.72
C LEU A 275 1.80 -7.91 -26.01
N ASP A 276 3.08 -7.54 -25.96
CA ASP A 276 3.89 -7.17 -27.14
C ASP A 276 4.43 -8.41 -27.89
N GLU A 277 4.20 -9.62 -27.37
CA GLU A 277 4.71 -10.85 -27.98
C GLU A 277 3.69 -11.43 -28.99
N THR A 278 4.22 -12.18 -29.97
CA THR A 278 3.40 -12.81 -31.02
C THR A 278 3.10 -14.28 -30.76
N THR A 279 3.49 -14.81 -29.61
CA THR A 279 3.32 -16.21 -29.24
C THR A 279 1.84 -16.61 -29.10
N PRO A 280 1.49 -17.90 -29.24
CA PRO A 280 0.12 -18.36 -28.96
C PRO A 280 -0.37 -18.03 -27.55
N TYR A 281 0.56 -18.01 -26.56
CA TYR A 281 0.25 -17.60 -25.19
C TYR A 281 -0.15 -16.12 -25.13
N ALA A 282 0.67 -15.24 -25.69
CA ALA A 282 0.40 -13.80 -25.72
C ALA A 282 -0.93 -13.46 -26.40
N LYS A 283 -1.24 -14.12 -27.51
CA LYS A 283 -2.52 -13.94 -28.22
C LYS A 283 -3.73 -14.35 -27.35
N ARG A 284 -3.65 -15.49 -26.65
CA ARG A 284 -4.72 -15.90 -25.72
C ARG A 284 -4.83 -14.95 -24.53
N LEU A 285 -3.70 -14.48 -24.00
CA LEU A 285 -3.67 -13.52 -22.90
C LEU A 285 -4.34 -12.20 -23.31
N LEU A 286 -4.02 -11.68 -24.48
CA LEU A 286 -4.65 -10.45 -25.01
C LEU A 286 -6.15 -10.63 -25.19
N ALA A 287 -6.57 -11.74 -25.81
CA ALA A 287 -7.99 -12.03 -26.01
C ALA A 287 -8.75 -12.12 -24.69
N ARG A 288 -8.14 -12.76 -23.67
CA ARG A 288 -8.76 -12.83 -22.33
C ARG A 288 -8.79 -11.48 -21.63
N THR A 289 -7.71 -10.70 -21.71
CA THR A 289 -7.65 -9.37 -21.11
C THR A 289 -8.69 -8.44 -21.76
N LYS A 290 -8.87 -8.57 -23.08
CA LYS A 290 -9.91 -7.81 -23.78
C LYS A 290 -11.30 -8.22 -23.33
N ALA A 291 -11.60 -9.50 -23.21
CA ALA A 291 -12.90 -9.96 -22.71
C ALA A 291 -13.18 -9.42 -21.30
N ASP A 292 -12.18 -9.49 -20.39
CA ASP A 292 -12.30 -8.93 -19.04
C ASP A 292 -12.54 -7.40 -19.06
N TYR A 293 -12.02 -6.69 -20.06
CA TYR A 293 -12.27 -5.25 -20.26
C TYR A 293 -13.66 -4.98 -20.82
N ASP A 294 -14.08 -5.72 -21.84
CA ASP A 294 -15.39 -5.58 -22.46
C ASP A 294 -16.52 -5.89 -21.44
N ASP A 295 -16.27 -6.83 -20.50
CA ASP A 295 -17.22 -7.15 -19.41
C ASP A 295 -17.44 -5.95 -18.45
N LEU A 296 -16.51 -4.96 -18.37
CA LEU A 296 -16.68 -3.77 -17.53
C LEU A 296 -17.84 -2.86 -17.98
N GLU A 297 -18.24 -2.93 -19.23
CA GLU A 297 -19.43 -2.22 -19.73
C GLU A 297 -20.72 -2.77 -19.09
N LEU A 298 -20.74 -4.08 -18.82
CA LEU A 298 -21.89 -4.77 -18.20
C LEU A 298 -21.79 -4.76 -16.67
N GLU A 299 -20.58 -4.82 -16.13
CA GLU A 299 -20.30 -4.87 -14.68
C GLU A 299 -19.20 -3.86 -14.29
N PRO A 300 -19.53 -2.56 -14.19
CA PRO A 300 -18.56 -1.50 -13.88
C PRO A 300 -17.83 -1.69 -12.54
N SER A 301 -18.46 -2.39 -11.58
CA SER A 301 -17.86 -2.71 -10.27
C SER A 301 -16.56 -3.55 -10.38
N GLY A 302 -16.37 -4.25 -11.50
CA GLY A 302 -15.14 -5.00 -11.79
C GLY A 302 -13.92 -4.15 -12.14
N ARG A 303 -14.10 -2.85 -12.42
CA ARG A 303 -13.02 -1.96 -12.91
C ARG A 303 -11.83 -1.91 -11.96
N GLN A 304 -12.07 -1.77 -10.67
CA GLN A 304 -10.99 -1.71 -9.68
C GLN A 304 -10.10 -2.97 -9.71
N GLU A 305 -10.72 -4.16 -9.79
CA GLU A 305 -9.98 -5.41 -9.89
C GLU A 305 -9.22 -5.51 -11.21
N PHE A 306 -9.84 -5.12 -12.31
CA PHE A 306 -9.23 -5.09 -13.63
C PHE A 306 -8.00 -4.17 -13.65
N MET A 307 -8.15 -2.92 -13.20
CA MET A 307 -7.05 -1.95 -13.12
C MET A 307 -5.91 -2.45 -12.24
N THR A 308 -6.23 -3.01 -11.08
CA THR A 308 -5.22 -3.54 -10.16
C THR A 308 -4.48 -4.74 -10.76
N LYS A 309 -5.22 -5.73 -11.30
CA LYS A 309 -4.63 -7.02 -11.69
C LYS A 309 -4.17 -7.07 -13.14
N ARG A 310 -4.88 -6.41 -14.07
CA ARG A 310 -4.56 -6.43 -15.50
C ARG A 310 -3.70 -5.24 -15.92
N MET A 311 -3.86 -4.09 -15.26
CA MET A 311 -3.14 -2.86 -15.60
C MET A 311 -2.06 -2.50 -14.57
N ASN A 312 -1.96 -3.27 -13.48
CA ASN A 312 -0.99 -3.07 -12.41
C ASN A 312 -1.02 -1.65 -11.81
N LEU A 313 -2.15 -0.98 -11.95
CA LEU A 313 -2.41 0.38 -11.50
C LEU A 313 -3.71 0.39 -10.67
N PRO A 314 -3.63 0.22 -9.33
CA PRO A 314 -4.82 0.30 -8.50
C PRO A 314 -5.41 1.71 -8.57
N GLU A 315 -6.65 1.79 -8.97
CA GLU A 315 -7.45 2.99 -8.77
C GLU A 315 -7.86 3.08 -7.31
N ALA A 316 -7.88 4.30 -6.77
CA ALA A 316 -8.57 4.56 -5.52
C ALA A 316 -10.04 4.19 -5.72
N ASP A 317 -10.62 3.49 -4.76
CA ASP A 317 -12.05 3.17 -4.79
C ASP A 317 -12.83 4.45 -4.46
N ILE A 318 -13.00 5.32 -5.47
CA ILE A 318 -13.62 6.64 -5.31
C ILE A 318 -15.06 6.49 -4.79
N GLU A 319 -15.74 5.39 -5.12
CA GLU A 319 -17.08 5.11 -4.61
C GLU A 319 -17.08 4.71 -3.12
N LYS A 320 -15.92 4.31 -2.58
CA LYS A 320 -15.79 3.90 -1.17
C LYS A 320 -15.05 4.90 -0.31
N ASP A 321 -14.37 5.86 -0.87
CA ASP A 321 -13.78 6.95 -0.10
C ASP A 321 -14.87 7.92 0.39
N VAL A 322 -14.65 8.50 1.57
CA VAL A 322 -15.61 9.48 2.14
C VAL A 322 -15.79 10.68 1.21
N THR A 323 -14.70 11.11 0.58
CA THR A 323 -14.69 12.22 -0.40
C THR A 323 -13.40 12.21 -1.22
N THR A 324 -13.33 13.05 -2.25
CA THR A 324 -12.10 13.24 -3.04
C THR A 324 -11.05 14.04 -2.27
N ARG A 325 -9.78 13.82 -2.60
CA ARG A 325 -8.66 14.55 -2.00
C ARG A 325 -8.79 16.07 -2.14
N GLU A 326 -9.29 16.54 -3.27
CA GLU A 326 -9.51 17.95 -3.55
C GLU A 326 -10.51 18.56 -2.56
N LYS A 327 -11.69 17.96 -2.41
CA LYS A 327 -12.73 18.44 -1.49
C LYS A 327 -12.30 18.36 -0.03
N LEU A 328 -11.52 17.33 0.32
CA LEU A 328 -10.96 17.19 1.64
C LEU A 328 -9.95 18.31 1.94
N MET A 329 -9.11 18.68 0.96
CA MET A 329 -8.19 19.82 1.11
C MET A 329 -8.93 21.17 1.16
N ALA A 330 -10.05 21.33 0.48
CA ALA A 330 -10.88 22.54 0.55
C ALA A 330 -11.47 22.77 1.96
N ALA A 331 -11.62 21.71 2.76
CA ALA A 331 -12.06 21.84 4.17
C ALA A 331 -11.00 22.45 5.10
N LEU A 332 -9.72 22.52 4.68
CA LEU A 332 -8.64 23.15 5.45
C LEU A 332 -8.64 24.67 5.25
N ARG A 333 -9.69 25.34 5.63
CA ARG A 333 -9.80 26.80 5.56
C ARG A 333 -10.18 27.38 6.91
N SER A 334 -9.91 28.69 7.11
CA SER A 334 -10.37 29.42 8.27
C SER A 334 -11.89 29.62 8.20
N PRO A 335 -12.62 29.53 9.34
CA PRO A 335 -14.05 29.78 9.37
C PRO A 335 -14.43 31.25 9.07
N GLY A 336 -13.47 32.17 9.13
CA GLY A 336 -13.71 33.59 8.89
C GLY A 336 -14.57 34.30 9.95
N ILE A 337 -14.93 33.60 11.02
CA ILE A 337 -15.75 34.08 12.13
C ILE A 337 -15.12 33.77 13.50
N ASP A 338 -15.44 34.54 14.51
CA ASP A 338 -15.11 34.21 15.89
C ASP A 338 -16.11 33.18 16.45
N LEU A 339 -15.58 32.10 17.02
CA LEU A 339 -16.34 31.01 17.61
C LEU A 339 -16.59 31.24 19.13
N SER A 340 -15.99 32.25 19.75
CA SER A 340 -16.11 32.52 21.18
C SER A 340 -17.57 32.76 21.59
N GLY A 341 -18.01 32.06 22.61
CA GLY A 341 -19.39 32.13 23.14
C GLY A 341 -20.44 31.43 22.29
N ARG A 342 -20.08 30.89 21.11
CA ARG A 342 -21.07 30.23 20.24
C ARG A 342 -21.49 28.86 20.77
N SER A 343 -22.74 28.52 20.49
CA SER A 343 -23.32 27.20 20.72
C SER A 343 -22.65 26.13 19.87
N CYS A 344 -22.39 24.99 20.48
CA CYS A 344 -21.76 23.86 19.80
C CYS A 344 -22.19 22.51 20.42
N VAL A 345 -22.00 21.44 19.65
CA VAL A 345 -22.19 20.06 20.11
C VAL A 345 -20.83 19.39 20.20
N ALA A 346 -20.55 18.70 21.31
CA ALA A 346 -19.35 17.93 21.47
C ALA A 346 -19.55 16.49 20.99
N GLY A 347 -18.50 15.90 20.36
CA GLY A 347 -18.47 14.52 19.95
C GLY A 347 -17.24 13.79 20.49
N PHE A 348 -17.45 12.52 20.92
CA PHE A 348 -16.39 11.63 21.43
C PHE A 348 -16.31 10.35 20.63
N ASP A 349 -15.08 9.90 20.40
CA ASP A 349 -14.73 8.51 20.12
C ASP A 349 -13.62 8.09 21.08
N TYR A 350 -13.93 7.15 21.99
CA TYR A 350 -13.04 6.80 23.09
C TYR A 350 -12.55 5.37 23.03
N ALA A 351 -11.25 5.20 22.97
CA ALA A 351 -10.57 3.93 23.16
C ALA A 351 -9.45 4.04 24.21
N SER A 352 -9.38 3.07 25.14
CA SER A 352 -8.46 3.16 26.27
C SER A 352 -7.05 2.64 26.02
N ILE A 353 -6.84 1.63 25.12
CA ILE A 353 -5.57 0.87 25.04
C ILE A 353 -5.02 0.71 23.62
N ARG A 354 -5.84 0.29 22.67
CA ARG A 354 -5.38 -0.18 21.34
C ARG A 354 -5.78 0.73 20.18
N ASP A 355 -6.28 1.90 20.49
CA ASP A 355 -6.70 2.89 19.51
C ASP A 355 -6.42 4.30 20.03
N PHE A 356 -6.78 5.31 19.24
CA PHE A 356 -6.77 6.70 19.70
C PHE A 356 -8.07 7.02 20.46
N ALA A 357 -8.06 8.14 21.14
CA ALA A 357 -9.27 8.75 21.66
C ALA A 357 -9.35 10.17 21.13
N SER A 358 -10.53 10.59 20.68
CA SER A 358 -10.74 11.91 20.10
C SER A 358 -11.96 12.60 20.69
N VAL A 359 -11.84 13.89 20.91
CA VAL A 359 -12.92 14.78 21.35
C VAL A 359 -12.93 16.01 20.46
N GLY A 360 -14.10 16.48 20.07
CA GLY A 360 -14.21 17.68 19.27
C GLY A 360 -15.52 18.43 19.46
N LEU A 361 -15.57 19.65 18.94
CA LEU A 361 -16.72 20.55 18.97
C LEU A 361 -17.16 20.86 17.55
N LEU A 362 -18.46 20.70 17.31
CA LEU A 362 -19.12 21.05 16.06
C LEU A 362 -19.87 22.36 16.25
N PHE A 363 -19.56 23.35 15.42
CA PHE A 363 -20.26 24.62 15.33
C PHE A 363 -21.00 24.70 14.01
N LYS A 364 -22.02 25.55 13.95
CA LYS A 364 -22.78 25.84 12.73
C LYS A 364 -22.75 27.33 12.43
N ASN A 365 -22.65 27.69 11.16
CA ASN A 365 -22.71 29.05 10.66
C ASN A 365 -23.41 29.05 9.29
N GLY A 366 -24.70 29.33 9.27
CA GLY A 366 -25.53 29.14 8.09
C GLY A 366 -25.51 27.68 7.62
N ASP A 367 -25.04 27.44 6.40
CA ASP A 367 -24.92 26.11 5.84
C ASP A 367 -23.59 25.41 6.13
N GLU A 368 -22.65 26.12 6.76
CA GLU A 368 -21.32 25.61 7.07
C GLU A 368 -21.25 24.96 8.45
N PHE A 369 -20.43 23.89 8.55
CA PHE A 369 -20.11 23.20 9.79
C PHE A 369 -18.62 23.30 10.07
N ILE A 370 -18.25 23.88 11.22
CA ILE A 370 -16.87 24.06 11.65
C ILE A 370 -16.57 22.99 12.70
N TRP A 371 -15.51 22.22 12.49
CA TRP A 371 -15.07 21.18 13.41
C TRP A 371 -13.72 21.49 14.01
N LYS A 372 -13.65 21.48 15.33
CA LYS A 372 -12.43 21.66 16.12
C LYS A 372 -12.24 20.44 16.99
N GLN A 373 -11.08 19.79 16.96
CA GLN A 373 -10.84 18.56 17.72
C GLN A 373 -9.50 18.53 18.45
N HIS A 374 -9.37 17.52 19.34
CA HIS A 374 -8.14 17.14 20.01
C HIS A 374 -8.11 15.62 20.17
N SER A 375 -6.96 15.01 19.91
CA SER A 375 -6.80 13.56 19.99
C SER A 375 -5.74 13.15 21.01
N PHE A 376 -5.88 11.92 21.50
CA PHE A 376 -4.99 11.31 22.48
C PHE A 376 -4.53 9.94 21.98
N ALA A 377 -3.25 9.60 22.15
CA ALA A 377 -2.74 8.25 21.94
C ALA A 377 -1.69 7.88 22.97
N ARG A 378 -1.61 6.60 23.29
CA ARG A 378 -0.57 6.09 24.18
C ARG A 378 0.77 6.03 23.46
N LYS A 379 1.82 6.47 24.14
CA LYS A 379 3.20 6.37 23.66
C LYS A 379 3.59 4.95 23.29
N GLN A 380 3.32 3.99 24.18
CA GLN A 380 3.60 2.57 23.96
C GLN A 380 2.89 2.01 22.71
N PHE A 381 1.66 2.47 22.43
CA PHE A 381 0.92 2.07 21.23
C PHE A 381 1.60 2.62 19.96
N LEU A 382 1.99 3.88 19.95
CA LEU A 382 2.69 4.53 18.84
C LEU A 382 4.04 3.85 18.54
N ASP A 383 4.80 3.51 19.59
CA ASP A 383 6.08 2.82 19.46
C ASP A 383 5.92 1.40 18.89
N MET A 384 4.86 0.69 19.29
CA MET A 384 4.59 -0.69 18.87
C MET A 384 4.15 -0.79 17.41
N PHE A 385 3.26 0.09 16.95
CA PHE A 385 2.60 -0.04 15.65
C PHE A 385 3.14 0.87 14.55
N LYS A 386 4.14 1.73 14.83
CA LYS A 386 4.79 2.64 13.87
C LYS A 386 3.79 3.34 12.95
N ILE A 387 2.84 4.04 13.56
CA ILE A 387 1.82 4.77 12.82
C ILE A 387 2.49 5.83 11.93
N LYS A 388 2.20 5.80 10.63
CA LYS A 388 2.72 6.75 9.66
C LYS A 388 1.86 8.02 9.63
N ALA A 389 1.92 8.79 10.70
CA ALA A 389 1.33 10.11 10.78
C ALA A 389 2.30 11.04 11.52
N PRO A 390 2.33 12.33 11.22
CA PRO A 390 3.22 13.31 11.86
C PRO A 390 2.67 13.73 13.24
N ILE A 391 2.45 12.75 14.14
CA ILE A 391 1.80 12.96 15.44
C ILE A 391 2.55 13.96 16.31
N ARG A 392 3.88 14.03 16.21
CA ARG A 392 4.68 15.02 16.94
C ARG A 392 4.43 16.44 16.46
N GLU A 393 4.30 16.64 15.15
CA GLU A 393 3.92 17.93 14.58
C GLU A 393 2.52 18.33 15.03
N TRP A 394 1.57 17.40 15.06
CA TRP A 394 0.22 17.66 15.58
C TRP A 394 0.20 17.96 17.07
N GLN A 395 1.10 17.35 17.85
CA GLN A 395 1.28 17.68 19.26
C GLN A 395 1.82 19.11 19.44
N GLU A 396 2.81 19.51 18.65
CA GLU A 396 3.36 20.88 18.65
C GLU A 396 2.30 21.93 18.25
N GLN A 397 1.38 21.55 17.37
CA GLN A 397 0.24 22.38 16.94
C GLN A 397 -0.91 22.39 17.98
N GLY A 398 -0.82 21.64 19.07
CA GLY A 398 -1.87 21.56 20.09
C GLY A 398 -3.08 20.70 19.70
N LEU A 399 -2.99 19.94 18.62
CA LEU A 399 -4.08 19.06 18.14
C LEU A 399 -4.03 17.66 18.75
N PHE A 400 -2.93 17.30 19.40
CA PHE A 400 -2.67 15.93 19.85
C PHE A 400 -1.94 15.88 21.19
N THR A 401 -2.26 14.88 22.02
CA THR A 401 -1.54 14.60 23.27
C THR A 401 -1.04 13.15 23.27
N ILE A 402 0.27 12.96 23.44
CA ILE A 402 0.86 11.65 23.65
C ILE A 402 0.84 11.35 25.17
N VAL A 403 0.12 10.29 25.54
CA VAL A 403 -0.08 9.87 26.93
C VAL A 403 0.97 8.82 27.30
N ASP A 404 1.75 9.09 28.33
CA ASP A 404 2.70 8.13 28.90
C ASP A 404 2.07 7.40 30.08
N GLY A 405 1.31 6.33 29.79
CA GLY A 405 0.54 5.58 30.76
C GLY A 405 0.06 4.24 30.21
N PRO A 406 -0.47 3.36 31.07
CA PRO A 406 -0.98 2.04 30.69
C PRO A 406 -2.27 2.13 29.86
N SER A 407 -3.03 3.22 29.99
CA SER A 407 -4.27 3.49 29.25
C SER A 407 -4.43 5.00 29.02
N ILE A 408 -5.32 5.39 28.11
CA ILE A 408 -5.80 6.76 27.98
C ILE A 408 -6.88 6.92 29.06
N ASP A 409 -6.64 7.80 30.05
CA ASP A 409 -7.63 8.11 31.08
C ASP A 409 -8.78 8.90 30.44
N PRO A 410 -10.06 8.46 30.58
CA PRO A 410 -11.21 9.16 30.04
C PRO A 410 -11.36 10.60 30.61
N ARG A 411 -10.81 10.87 31.80
CA ARG A 411 -10.76 12.20 32.39
C ARG A 411 -10.06 13.23 31.49
N LEU A 412 -9.04 12.82 30.72
CA LEU A 412 -8.35 13.72 29.77
C LEU A 412 -9.29 14.34 28.73
N LEU A 413 -10.26 13.57 28.24
CA LEU A 413 -11.24 14.05 27.26
C LEU A 413 -12.22 15.02 27.91
N VAL A 414 -12.69 14.71 29.12
CA VAL A 414 -13.60 15.57 29.87
C VAL A 414 -12.91 16.86 30.31
N ASP A 415 -11.65 16.80 30.76
CA ASP A 415 -10.85 17.98 31.10
C ASP A 415 -10.68 18.90 29.87
N LYS A 416 -10.56 18.34 28.68
CA LYS A 416 -10.51 19.14 27.45
C LYS A 416 -11.84 19.86 27.19
N LEU A 417 -12.97 19.22 27.42
CA LEU A 417 -14.28 19.89 27.34
C LEU A 417 -14.44 20.99 28.40
N ILE A 418 -13.97 20.76 29.63
CA ILE A 418 -13.99 21.78 30.70
C ILE A 418 -13.15 23.01 30.29
N GLN A 419 -11.99 22.78 29.63
CA GLN A 419 -11.20 23.89 29.07
C GLN A 419 -11.98 24.65 28.00
N TRP A 420 -12.62 23.92 27.06
CA TRP A 420 -13.36 24.53 25.97
C TRP A 420 -14.66 25.20 26.39
N ARG A 421 -15.34 24.70 27.43
CA ARG A 421 -16.55 25.34 28.02
C ARG A 421 -16.28 26.76 28.54
N LYS A 422 -15.03 27.10 28.81
CA LYS A 422 -14.66 28.48 29.17
C LYS A 422 -14.73 29.45 27.98
N LEU A 423 -14.71 28.92 26.78
CA LEU A 423 -14.69 29.69 25.54
C LEU A 423 -15.96 29.51 24.70
N TYR A 424 -16.64 28.38 24.81
CA TYR A 424 -17.73 27.98 23.93
C TYR A 424 -18.92 27.47 24.74
N ASN A 425 -20.14 27.62 24.20
CA ASN A 425 -21.35 27.10 24.81
C ASN A 425 -21.61 25.67 24.33
N ILE A 426 -21.25 24.65 25.14
CA ILE A 426 -21.42 23.23 24.81
C ILE A 426 -22.80 22.79 25.24
N GLU A 427 -23.71 22.58 24.28
CA GLU A 427 -25.11 22.22 24.52
C GLU A 427 -25.25 20.76 25.00
N ILE A 428 -24.54 19.85 24.36
CA ILE A 428 -24.58 18.42 24.66
C ILE A 428 -23.29 17.72 24.25
N VAL A 429 -22.95 16.64 24.94
CA VAL A 429 -21.83 15.74 24.63
C VAL A 429 -22.38 14.45 24.08
N CYS A 430 -21.99 14.07 22.86
CA CYS A 430 -22.37 12.84 22.18
C CYS A 430 -21.19 11.86 22.13
N ALA A 431 -21.41 10.63 22.62
CA ALA A 431 -20.41 9.57 22.60
C ALA A 431 -21.04 8.25 22.16
N ASP A 432 -20.22 7.33 21.61
CA ASP A 432 -20.64 5.94 21.42
C ASP A 432 -20.99 5.30 22.78
N GLY A 433 -21.99 4.43 22.79
CA GLY A 433 -22.39 3.67 23.98
C GLY A 433 -21.33 2.68 24.48
N PHE A 434 -20.26 2.45 23.72
CA PHE A 434 -19.13 1.66 24.17
C PHE A 434 -18.30 2.41 25.22
N ARG A 435 -18.03 1.80 26.38
CA ARG A 435 -17.33 2.43 27.50
C ARG A 435 -18.09 3.58 28.18
N MET A 436 -19.40 3.60 28.05
CA MET A 436 -20.27 4.52 28.75
C MET A 436 -20.04 4.52 30.27
N ASP A 437 -19.78 3.36 30.85
CA ASP A 437 -19.48 3.15 32.26
C ASP A 437 -18.30 3.98 32.77
N LEU A 438 -17.34 4.30 31.93
CA LEU A 438 -16.16 5.10 32.28
C LEU A 438 -16.38 6.61 32.08
N LEU A 439 -17.12 7.00 31.06
CA LEU A 439 -17.35 8.42 30.72
C LEU A 439 -18.49 9.06 31.51
N LYS A 440 -19.56 8.31 31.71
CA LYS A 440 -20.78 8.83 32.39
C LYS A 440 -20.52 9.51 33.73
N PRO A 441 -19.82 8.89 34.69
CA PRO A 441 -19.58 9.51 35.99
C PRO A 441 -18.80 10.82 35.90
N LEU A 442 -17.87 10.91 34.91
CA LEU A 442 -17.03 12.11 34.72
C LEU A 442 -17.80 13.25 34.07
N LEU A 443 -18.73 12.95 33.17
CA LEU A 443 -19.59 13.95 32.55
C LEU A 443 -20.61 14.49 33.54
N GLU A 444 -21.17 13.64 34.42
CA GLU A 444 -22.06 14.03 35.51
C GLU A 444 -21.33 14.89 36.58
N GLU A 445 -20.10 14.49 36.97
CA GLU A 445 -19.25 15.27 37.87
C GLU A 445 -18.96 16.68 37.32
N ALA A 446 -18.78 16.76 35.99
CA ALA A 446 -18.46 18.01 35.30
C ALA A 446 -19.70 18.81 34.87
N ASP A 447 -20.89 18.34 35.19
CA ASP A 447 -22.19 19.00 34.88
C ASP A 447 -22.34 19.28 33.37
N PHE A 448 -22.13 18.24 32.55
CA PHE A 448 -22.40 18.24 31.13
C PHE A 448 -23.68 17.47 30.82
N GLU A 449 -24.53 18.05 29.98
CA GLU A 449 -25.58 17.29 29.30
C GLU A 449 -24.94 16.31 28.34
N TYR A 450 -25.40 15.05 28.29
CA TYR A 450 -24.80 14.02 27.43
C TYR A 450 -25.81 13.03 26.86
N GLU A 451 -25.49 12.47 25.72
CA GLU A 451 -26.23 11.34 25.11
C GLU A 451 -25.28 10.26 24.63
N PHE A 452 -25.47 9.01 25.08
CA PHE A 452 -24.79 7.86 24.56
C PHE A 452 -25.56 7.28 23.38
N LEU A 453 -24.91 7.34 22.21
CA LEU A 453 -25.48 6.95 20.95
C LEU A 453 -25.55 5.42 20.85
N ARG A 454 -26.77 4.89 20.76
CA ARG A 454 -27.03 3.47 20.56
C ARG A 454 -27.13 3.16 19.08
N ASN A 455 -26.68 1.96 18.67
CA ASN A 455 -26.70 1.53 17.27
C ASN A 455 -25.88 2.45 16.33
N PRO A 456 -24.53 2.45 16.45
CA PRO A 456 -23.67 3.29 15.64
C PRO A 456 -23.91 3.15 14.12
N GLY A 457 -24.27 1.95 13.65
CA GLY A 457 -24.56 1.70 12.23
C GLY A 457 -25.76 2.50 11.70
N ALA A 458 -26.84 2.57 12.46
CA ALA A 458 -28.03 3.36 12.07
C ALA A 458 -27.73 4.86 12.09
N ILE A 459 -26.91 5.31 13.05
CA ILE A 459 -26.48 6.71 13.15
C ILE A 459 -25.62 7.09 11.95
N GLN A 460 -24.63 6.27 11.60
CA GLN A 460 -23.78 6.48 10.44
C GLN A 460 -24.61 6.58 9.15
N SER A 461 -25.59 5.69 8.96
CA SER A 461 -26.49 5.74 7.79
C SER A 461 -27.32 7.01 7.72
N LYS A 462 -27.78 7.54 8.86
CA LYS A 462 -28.51 8.82 8.91
C LYS A 462 -27.63 10.03 8.60
N VAL A 463 -26.37 9.98 9.01
CA VAL A 463 -25.42 11.09 8.83
C VAL A 463 -24.72 11.03 7.45
N ALA A 464 -24.68 9.88 6.81
CA ALA A 464 -23.98 9.69 5.54
C ALA A 464 -24.41 10.69 4.43
N PRO A 465 -25.71 10.95 4.18
CA PRO A 465 -26.11 11.95 3.17
C PRO A 465 -25.62 13.36 3.51
N ILE A 466 -25.53 13.69 4.80
CA ILE A 466 -25.08 15.01 5.27
C ILE A 466 -23.56 15.15 5.04
N ILE A 467 -22.80 14.06 5.26
CA ILE A 467 -21.37 14.04 5.00
C ILE A 467 -21.10 14.18 3.51
N GLU A 468 -21.86 13.47 2.67
CA GLU A 468 -21.74 13.55 1.22
C GLU A 468 -22.05 14.96 0.70
N ASP A 469 -23.17 15.53 1.11
CA ASP A 469 -23.57 16.89 0.75
C ASP A 469 -22.57 17.93 1.28
N GLY A 470 -22.14 17.77 2.53
CA GLY A 470 -21.19 18.68 3.18
C GLY A 470 -19.85 18.77 2.46
N PHE A 471 -19.29 17.64 2.01
CA PHE A 471 -18.09 17.65 1.19
C PHE A 471 -18.37 18.06 -0.26
N ALA A 472 -19.49 17.63 -0.84
CA ALA A 472 -19.84 17.97 -2.22
C ALA A 472 -19.95 19.49 -2.41
N ASN A 473 -20.53 20.19 -1.44
CA ASN A 473 -20.77 21.62 -1.47
C ASN A 473 -19.77 22.44 -0.62
N GLU A 474 -18.64 21.84 -0.20
CA GLU A 474 -17.57 22.47 0.58
C GLU A 474 -18.06 23.14 1.87
N ARG A 475 -19.07 22.55 2.54
CA ARG A 475 -19.68 23.10 3.76
C ARG A 475 -18.91 22.76 5.04
N PHE A 476 -17.94 21.83 5.00
CA PHE A 476 -17.11 21.51 6.16
C PHE A 476 -15.87 22.37 6.23
N ILE A 477 -15.55 22.79 7.45
CA ILE A 477 -14.36 23.58 7.78
C ILE A 477 -13.63 22.90 8.93
N PHE A 478 -12.39 22.47 8.69
CA PHE A 478 -11.52 21.81 9.66
C PHE A 478 -10.36 22.71 10.10
N GLU A 479 -10.45 24.01 9.83
CA GLU A 479 -9.36 24.97 10.05
C GLU A 479 -8.06 24.43 9.42
N ASN A 480 -6.93 24.50 10.13
CA ASN A 480 -5.66 23.93 9.68
C ASN A 480 -5.38 22.55 10.29
N ASP A 481 -6.44 21.80 10.62
CA ASP A 481 -6.31 20.47 11.25
C ASP A 481 -6.03 19.36 10.22
N LYS A 482 -4.75 19.13 9.94
CA LYS A 482 -4.32 18.04 9.08
C LYS A 482 -4.58 16.64 9.67
N SER A 483 -4.79 16.54 10.99
CA SER A 483 -5.14 15.24 11.59
C SER A 483 -6.55 14.81 11.18
N MET A 484 -7.48 15.75 11.01
CA MET A 484 -8.83 15.46 10.53
C MET A 484 -8.82 14.99 9.05
N LEU A 485 -7.94 15.56 8.20
CA LEU A 485 -7.72 15.02 6.87
C LEU A 485 -7.29 13.56 6.93
N TRP A 486 -6.32 13.26 7.77
CA TRP A 486 -5.78 11.92 7.90
C TRP A 486 -6.83 10.92 8.40
N TYR A 487 -7.66 11.29 9.37
CA TYR A 487 -8.76 10.45 9.84
C TYR A 487 -9.80 10.19 8.74
N THR A 488 -10.19 11.21 8.00
CA THR A 488 -11.13 11.08 6.89
C THR A 488 -10.58 10.21 5.76
N ASP A 489 -9.32 10.41 5.39
CA ASP A 489 -8.60 9.63 4.37
C ASP A 489 -8.43 8.14 4.77
N ASN A 490 -8.37 7.85 6.07
CA ASN A 490 -8.31 6.50 6.63
C ASN A 490 -9.67 5.78 6.68
N THR A 491 -10.74 6.52 6.42
CA THR A 491 -12.11 6.01 6.48
C THR A 491 -12.59 5.62 5.09
N PHE A 492 -13.29 4.49 4.98
CA PHE A 492 -14.01 4.15 3.76
C PHE A 492 -15.50 3.92 4.05
N VAL A 493 -16.33 4.15 3.03
CA VAL A 493 -17.77 3.93 3.09
C VAL A 493 -18.08 2.51 2.62
N LYS A 494 -18.83 1.77 3.42
CA LYS A 494 -19.39 0.48 3.03
C LYS A 494 -20.91 0.59 2.97
N GLU A 495 -21.47 0.36 1.80
CA GLU A 495 -22.91 0.28 1.60
C GLU A 495 -23.37 -1.18 1.68
N ASP A 496 -24.46 -1.44 2.38
CA ASP A 496 -25.11 -2.75 2.41
C ASP A 496 -26.19 -2.88 1.32
N LYS A 497 -26.80 -4.06 1.21
CA LYS A 497 -27.83 -4.34 0.18
C LYS A 497 -29.09 -3.47 0.30
N ASP A 498 -29.31 -2.88 1.45
CA ASP A 498 -30.48 -2.04 1.76
C ASP A 498 -30.13 -0.53 1.62
N GLY A 499 -28.94 -0.21 1.10
CA GLY A 499 -28.47 1.16 0.92
C GLY A 499 -27.96 1.84 2.20
N ASN A 500 -27.80 1.09 3.31
CA ASN A 500 -27.27 1.66 4.53
C ASN A 500 -25.75 1.81 4.44
N LYS A 501 -25.26 3.01 4.75
CA LYS A 501 -23.83 3.32 4.69
C LYS A 501 -23.17 3.24 6.07
N ARG A 502 -21.98 2.66 6.10
CA ARG A 502 -21.12 2.58 7.29
C ARG A 502 -19.75 3.12 6.98
N PHE A 503 -19.16 3.81 7.93
CA PHE A 503 -17.83 4.36 7.88
C PHE A 503 -16.87 3.44 8.64
N LEU A 504 -15.94 2.82 7.93
CA LEU A 504 -15.04 1.79 8.46
C LEU A 504 -13.57 2.19 8.26
N LYS A 505 -12.68 1.58 9.04
CA LYS A 505 -11.22 1.77 8.91
C LYS A 505 -10.70 1.04 7.68
N LYS A 506 -9.92 1.71 6.83
CA LYS A 506 -9.22 1.08 5.70
C LYS A 506 -8.25 -0.01 6.15
N GLU A 507 -7.64 0.17 7.31
CA GLU A 507 -6.74 -0.80 7.95
C GLU A 507 -6.91 -0.76 9.47
N PRO A 508 -7.22 -1.91 10.14
CA PRO A 508 -7.58 -1.89 11.56
C PRO A 508 -6.51 -1.39 12.52
N LEU A 509 -5.22 -1.66 12.24
CA LEU A 509 -4.13 -1.40 13.19
C LEU A 509 -3.45 -0.04 13.01
N ARG A 510 -3.19 0.37 11.77
CA ARG A 510 -2.35 1.54 11.46
C ARG A 510 -3.13 2.76 11.02
N ARG A 511 -4.31 2.56 10.44
CA ARG A 511 -5.18 3.64 9.97
C ARG A 511 -6.27 3.90 10.99
N LYS A 512 -6.19 5.05 11.64
CA LYS A 512 -7.12 5.48 12.69
C LYS A 512 -8.19 6.39 12.12
N THR A 513 -9.40 6.34 12.71
CA THR A 513 -10.58 7.07 12.25
C THR A 513 -11.28 7.78 13.40
N ASP A 514 -10.66 7.80 14.57
CA ASP A 514 -11.28 8.20 15.83
C ASP A 514 -11.78 9.66 15.79
N GLY A 515 -11.01 10.59 15.21
CA GLY A 515 -11.48 11.97 15.02
C GLY A 515 -12.68 12.08 14.08
N PHE A 516 -12.73 11.23 13.04
CA PHE A 516 -13.86 11.21 12.11
C PHE A 516 -15.12 10.61 12.75
N HIS A 517 -15.00 9.60 13.62
CA HIS A 517 -16.14 9.06 14.37
C HIS A 517 -16.63 10.01 15.45
N ALA A 518 -15.74 10.76 16.12
CA ALA A 518 -16.14 11.84 17.01
C ALA A 518 -16.92 12.94 16.27
N PHE A 519 -16.50 13.30 15.06
CA PHE A 519 -17.22 14.23 14.18
C PHE A 519 -18.61 13.71 13.81
N ILE A 520 -18.74 12.43 13.43
CA ILE A 520 -20.04 11.78 13.15
C ILE A 520 -20.97 11.87 14.35
N ALA A 521 -20.46 11.63 15.56
CA ALA A 521 -21.25 11.69 16.80
C ALA A 521 -21.82 13.09 17.04
N ALA A 522 -21.01 14.12 16.85
CA ALA A 522 -21.47 15.51 16.97
C ALA A 522 -22.44 15.90 15.84
N LEU A 523 -22.14 15.50 14.59
CA LEU A 523 -22.94 15.84 13.42
C LEU A 523 -24.36 15.22 13.50
N TYR A 524 -24.51 14.10 14.18
CA TYR A 524 -25.83 13.49 14.43
C TYR A 524 -26.76 14.40 15.22
N LYS A 525 -26.23 15.24 16.11
CA LYS A 525 -27.00 16.19 16.97
C LYS A 525 -26.88 17.66 16.51
N ARG A 526 -26.43 17.92 15.29
CA ARG A 526 -26.21 19.26 14.73
C ARG A 526 -27.41 20.19 14.84
N GLU A 527 -28.63 19.62 14.86
CA GLU A 527 -29.89 20.42 14.97
C GLU A 527 -30.08 21.13 16.33
N ILE A 528 -29.31 20.75 17.37
CA ILE A 528 -29.35 21.38 18.67
C ILE A 528 -28.56 22.69 18.69
N ILE A 529 -27.63 22.88 17.74
CA ILE A 529 -26.77 24.05 17.68
C ILE A 529 -27.60 25.29 17.38
N GLN A 530 -27.61 26.23 18.33
CA GLN A 530 -28.31 27.51 18.20
C GLN A 530 -27.39 28.51 17.49
N GLU A 531 -27.87 29.09 16.40
CA GLU A 531 -27.16 30.17 15.73
C GLU A 531 -27.58 31.49 16.38
N SER A 532 -26.62 32.17 17.01
CA SER A 532 -26.84 33.53 17.50
C SER A 532 -27.05 34.47 16.32
N THR A 533 -28.24 34.98 16.11
CA THR A 533 -28.46 36.07 15.18
C THR A 533 -28.05 37.39 15.83
N VAL A 534 -27.50 38.32 15.06
CA VAL A 534 -27.18 39.68 15.56
C VAL A 534 -28.41 40.39 16.14
N GLY A 535 -29.61 39.92 15.76
CA GLY A 535 -30.90 40.37 16.33
C GLY A 535 -31.07 40.03 17.81
N ASP A 536 -30.62 38.84 18.26
CA ASP A 536 -30.77 38.41 19.65
C ASP A 536 -29.96 39.29 20.63
N PHE A 537 -28.85 39.89 20.17
CA PHE A 537 -28.07 40.85 20.96
C PHE A 537 -28.74 42.24 21.05
N LEU A 538 -29.50 42.65 20.04
CA LEU A 538 -30.19 43.91 20.02
C LEU A 538 -31.47 43.87 20.89
N ASP A 539 -32.19 42.74 20.88
CA ASP A 539 -33.37 42.52 21.74
C ASP A 539 -32.99 42.52 23.23
N VAL A 540 -31.81 41.98 23.60
CA VAL A 540 -31.32 42.02 25.00
C VAL A 540 -30.92 43.43 25.46
N ILE A 541 -30.50 44.30 24.51
CA ILE A 541 -30.12 45.69 24.83
C ILE A 541 -31.36 46.60 24.91
N GLU A 542 -32.43 46.31 24.16
CA GLU A 542 -33.70 47.06 24.25
C GLU A 542 -34.48 46.80 25.54
N ASP A 543 -34.29 45.63 26.21
CA ASP A 543 -34.90 45.32 27.51
C ASP A 543 -34.16 45.99 28.70
N TRP A 544 -33.07 46.71 28.47
CA TRP A 544 -32.42 47.54 29.49
C TRP A 544 -33.02 48.97 29.47
N GLU A 545 -34.21 49.12 30.06
CA GLU A 545 -34.70 50.45 30.41
C GLU A 545 -33.80 51.07 31.50
N PHE A 546 -33.25 52.23 31.20
CA PHE A 546 -32.52 53.08 32.12
C PHE A 546 -33.53 53.90 33.00
#